data_a005882a3fde7945de6823eb544e9d67
#
_entry.id   a005882a3fde7945de6823eb544e9d67
#
_cell.length_a   1.000
_cell.length_b   1.000
_cell.length_c   1.000
_cell.angle_alpha   90.00
_cell.angle_beta   90.00
_cell.angle_gamma   90.00
#
_symmetry.space_group_name_H-M   'P 1'
#
loop_
_entity.id
_entity.type
_entity.pdbx_description
1 polymer ?
#
loop_
_entity_poly.entity_id
_entity_poly.type
_entity_poly.pdbx_seq_one_letter_code
_entity_poly.pdbx_strand_id
1 'polypeptide(L)'
;VYLYDNRNKTKSKIISFFSKSAYENKNENDYYWAKKIMEGGYILHFRHAERDKWIDVVNYDSLDSHVHNKGDNQTRYPENDYFSSAVCLNDRGKVQAKVMAEHLKHINFKVGYVMSSTSCRARQTANLVFGGFDEMKTILVHKGPYKENEKKRIEKLKNLYLSLPIINGKNTIVSAHNSVVNKGMFINDTSEFENKMKELSLEEGGFFVISKKNGKLR
;
A
#
# COMPACT_ATOMS: atom_id res chain seq x y z
N VAL A 1 6.60 10.73 -0.58
CA VAL A 1 7.05 10.04 0.63
C VAL A 1 8.54 9.76 0.53
N TYR A 2 9.35 10.71 0.96
CA TYR A 2 10.77 10.50 1.19
C TYR A 2 10.99 10.28 2.67
N LEU A 3 11.19 9.05 3.08
CA LEU A 3 11.70 8.69 4.39
C LEU A 3 12.99 7.90 4.19
N TYR A 4 14.07 8.48 4.66
CA TYR A 4 15.44 7.96 4.77
C TYR A 4 16.37 8.19 3.59
N ASP A 5 17.05 9.33 3.67
CA ASP A 5 18.50 9.37 3.66
C ASP A 5 18.97 10.65 4.37
N ASN A 6 19.96 10.53 5.29
CA ASN A 6 20.59 11.57 6.13
C ASN A 6 19.88 12.02 7.41
N ARG A 7 20.45 11.59 8.54
CA ARG A 7 19.96 11.75 9.93
C ARG A 7 19.61 13.17 10.39
N ASN A 8 20.08 14.22 9.73
CA ASN A 8 19.84 15.62 10.14
C ASN A 8 18.93 16.41 9.18
N LYS A 9 18.61 15.88 7.99
CA LYS A 9 17.72 16.55 7.03
C LYS A 9 16.28 16.04 7.09
N THR A 10 16.04 14.89 7.76
CA THR A 10 14.77 14.17 7.72
C THR A 10 13.69 14.83 8.55
N LYS A 11 14.01 15.36 9.75
CA LYS A 11 13.02 16.04 10.59
C LYS A 11 12.48 17.31 9.92
N SER A 12 13.32 18.09 9.25
CA SER A 12 12.88 19.31 8.57
C SER A 12 12.05 19.03 7.32
N LYS A 13 12.33 17.95 6.59
CA LYS A 13 11.58 17.59 5.38
C LYS A 13 10.19 17.02 5.66
N ILE A 14 10.03 16.27 6.75
CA ILE A 14 8.73 15.72 7.14
C ILE A 14 7.80 16.81 7.66
N ILE A 15 8.30 17.67 8.54
CA ILE A 15 7.56 18.84 9.04
C ILE A 15 7.24 19.80 7.90
N SER A 16 8.15 19.96 6.94
CA SER A 16 7.94 20.82 5.77
C SER A 16 6.92 20.26 4.79
N PHE A 17 6.76 18.94 4.68
CA PHE A 17 5.73 18.34 3.82
C PHE A 17 4.31 18.71 4.27
N PHE A 18 4.12 18.94 5.57
CA PHE A 18 2.83 19.31 6.16
C PHE A 18 2.77 20.77 6.64
N SER A 19 3.84 21.56 6.51
CA SER A 19 3.84 22.97 6.87
C SER A 19 3.51 23.86 5.68
N LYS A 20 2.82 24.97 5.92
CA LYS A 20 2.42 25.94 4.89
C LYS A 20 3.60 26.45 4.05
N SER A 21 4.79 26.58 4.66
CA SER A 21 6.01 27.03 3.98
C SER A 21 6.62 26.00 3.00
N ALA A 22 6.33 24.72 3.18
CA ALA A 22 6.74 23.68 2.24
C ALA A 22 5.85 23.63 1.01
N TYR A 23 4.63 24.13 1.11
CA TYR A 23 3.68 24.19 0.00
C TYR A 23 3.98 25.34 -0.98
N GLU A 24 4.60 26.41 -0.52
CA GLU A 24 4.90 27.58 -1.37
C GLU A 24 5.96 27.28 -2.44
N ASN A 25 6.72 26.16 -2.33
CA ASN A 25 7.78 25.77 -3.24
C ASN A 25 7.59 24.42 -3.95
N LYS A 26 6.47 23.73 -3.78
CA LYS A 26 6.21 22.42 -4.41
C LYS A 26 4.82 22.32 -4.98
N ASN A 27 4.80 22.16 -6.28
CA ASN A 27 3.78 21.62 -7.16
C ASN A 27 2.33 21.73 -6.63
N GLU A 28 1.56 22.64 -7.17
CA GLU A 28 0.11 22.81 -6.92
C GLU A 28 -0.64 21.47 -6.90
N ASN A 29 -0.13 20.47 -7.61
CA ASN A 29 -0.65 19.12 -7.69
C ASN A 29 -0.53 18.34 -6.37
N ASP A 30 0.59 18.47 -5.65
CA ASP A 30 0.79 17.77 -4.37
C ASP A 30 -0.14 18.32 -3.29
N TYR A 31 -0.32 19.63 -3.24
CA TYR A 31 -1.28 20.28 -2.34
C TYR A 31 -2.71 19.87 -2.64
N TYR A 32 -3.08 19.88 -3.92
CA TYR A 32 -4.41 19.45 -4.36
C TYR A 32 -4.73 18.03 -3.90
N TRP A 33 -3.80 17.08 -4.13
CA TRP A 33 -4.00 15.69 -3.75
C TRP A 33 -3.98 15.48 -2.23
N ALA A 34 -3.10 16.17 -1.49
CA ALA A 34 -3.10 16.12 -0.04
C ALA A 34 -4.46 16.55 0.53
N LYS A 35 -5.02 17.66 0.03
CA LYS A 35 -6.35 18.12 0.41
C LYS A 35 -7.43 17.09 0.07
N LYS A 36 -7.40 16.53 -1.12
CA LYS A 36 -8.38 15.53 -1.56
C LYS A 36 -8.35 14.26 -0.72
N ILE A 37 -7.17 13.77 -0.40
CA ILE A 37 -7.02 12.60 0.49
C ILE A 37 -7.57 12.90 1.89
N MET A 38 -7.39 14.11 2.40
CA MET A 38 -7.95 14.51 3.70
C MET A 38 -9.48 14.64 3.68
N GLU A 39 -10.08 14.96 2.54
CA GLU A 39 -11.54 14.93 2.33
C GLU A 39 -12.10 13.49 2.35
N GLY A 40 -11.27 12.49 2.02
CA GLY A 40 -11.65 11.07 1.95
C GLY A 40 -12.35 10.68 0.65
N GLY A 41 -12.80 9.44 0.58
CA GLY A 41 -13.50 8.90 -0.60
C GLY A 41 -12.60 8.26 -1.64
N TYR A 42 -11.36 8.00 -1.29
CA TYR A 42 -10.36 7.36 -2.13
C TYR A 42 -9.97 5.98 -1.64
N ILE A 43 -9.41 5.18 -2.54
CA ILE A 43 -8.66 3.97 -2.22
C ILE A 43 -7.18 4.35 -2.25
N LEU A 44 -6.47 4.13 -1.15
CA LEU A 44 -5.03 4.32 -1.06
C LEU A 44 -4.35 2.96 -1.05
N HIS A 45 -3.64 2.66 -2.13
CA HIS A 45 -2.86 1.43 -2.24
C HIS A 45 -1.44 1.67 -1.74
N PHE A 46 -1.12 1.12 -0.57
CA PHE A 46 0.19 1.20 0.04
C PHE A 46 1.07 0.03 -0.35
N ARG A 47 2.30 0.31 -0.73
CA ARG A 47 3.36 -0.67 -0.66
C ARG A 47 3.77 -0.84 0.80
N HIS A 48 4.00 -2.09 1.22
CA HIS A 48 4.50 -2.40 2.56
C HIS A 48 5.73 -1.57 2.92
N ALA A 49 6.01 -1.39 4.21
CA ALA A 49 7.22 -0.76 4.73
C ALA A 49 8.47 -1.60 4.44
N GLU A 50 9.63 -1.13 4.82
CA GLU A 50 10.93 -1.71 4.47
C GLU A 50 11.09 -3.16 4.95
N ARG A 51 11.70 -3.97 4.09
CA ARG A 51 12.11 -5.34 4.36
C ARG A 51 13.50 -5.62 3.82
N ASP A 52 14.13 -6.69 4.28
CA ASP A 52 15.34 -7.19 3.67
C ASP A 52 15.06 -7.80 2.28
N LYS A 53 15.96 -7.58 1.33
CA LYS A 53 15.81 -8.08 -0.03
C LYS A 53 16.38 -9.50 -0.12
N TRP A 54 15.49 -10.49 -0.23
CA TRP A 54 15.85 -11.88 -0.45
C TRP A 54 15.60 -12.30 -1.90
N ILE A 55 16.44 -13.17 -2.45
CA ILE A 55 16.36 -13.62 -3.86
C ILE A 55 15.03 -14.36 -4.09
N ASP A 56 14.68 -15.29 -3.21
CA ASP A 56 13.54 -16.19 -3.36
C ASP A 56 12.28 -15.73 -2.63
N VAL A 57 12.15 -14.42 -2.35
CA VAL A 57 11.01 -13.87 -1.60
C VAL A 57 9.65 -14.28 -2.19
N VAL A 58 9.54 -14.46 -3.49
CA VAL A 58 8.30 -14.88 -4.16
C VAL A 58 7.86 -16.26 -3.71
N ASN A 59 8.79 -17.19 -3.58
CA ASN A 59 8.52 -18.55 -3.11
C ASN A 59 8.15 -18.56 -1.64
N TYR A 60 8.86 -17.79 -0.81
CA TYR A 60 8.55 -17.66 0.62
C TYR A 60 7.20 -16.99 0.86
N ASP A 61 6.84 -15.95 0.10
CA ASP A 61 5.51 -15.35 0.15
C ASP A 61 4.40 -16.33 -0.22
N SER A 62 4.64 -17.21 -1.17
CA SER A 62 3.65 -18.22 -1.57
C SER A 62 3.42 -19.25 -0.46
N LEU A 63 4.49 -19.67 0.23
CA LEU A 63 4.41 -20.57 1.36
C LEU A 63 3.70 -19.93 2.55
N ASP A 64 4.08 -18.72 2.92
CA ASP A 64 3.45 -17.95 3.98
C ASP A 64 1.95 -17.74 3.69
N SER A 65 1.62 -17.30 2.48
CA SER A 65 0.23 -17.09 2.05
C SER A 65 -0.59 -18.38 2.03
N HIS A 66 0.03 -19.54 1.72
CA HIS A 66 -0.65 -20.82 1.75
C HIS A 66 -1.03 -21.23 3.17
N VAL A 67 -0.18 -21.00 4.14
CA VAL A 67 -0.45 -21.26 5.55
C VAL A 67 -1.61 -20.40 6.04
N HIS A 68 -1.62 -19.12 5.73
CA HIS A 68 -2.67 -18.19 6.15
C HIS A 68 -4.00 -18.34 5.38
N ASN A 69 -3.98 -18.95 4.20
CA ASN A 69 -5.17 -19.10 3.37
C ASN A 69 -6.05 -20.30 3.75
N LYS A 70 -5.68 -21.08 4.75
CA LYS A 70 -6.43 -22.28 5.19
C LYS A 70 -7.63 -21.97 6.10
N GLY A 71 -8.26 -20.82 5.93
CA GLY A 71 -9.58 -20.55 6.48
C GLY A 71 -9.58 -19.88 7.85
N ASP A 72 -8.46 -19.43 8.30
CA ASP A 72 -8.37 -18.73 9.57
C ASP A 72 -8.20 -17.22 9.32
N ASN A 73 -9.25 -16.45 9.55
CA ASN A 73 -9.23 -14.98 9.54
C ASN A 73 -8.35 -14.38 10.64
N GLN A 74 -7.47 -15.18 11.21
CA GLN A 74 -6.78 -14.77 12.42
C GLN A 74 -5.43 -14.18 12.12
N THR A 75 -5.32 -12.95 12.53
CA THR A 75 -4.10 -12.18 12.77
C THR A 75 -3.12 -12.85 13.76
N ARG A 76 -3.42 -14.02 14.28
CA ARG A 76 -2.77 -14.66 15.42
C ARG A 76 -1.77 -15.75 15.10
N TYR A 77 -1.59 -16.10 13.83
CA TYR A 77 -0.55 -17.05 13.51
C TYR A 77 0.79 -16.35 13.65
N PRO A 78 1.65 -16.83 14.55
CA PRO A 78 3.02 -16.42 14.51
C PRO A 78 3.53 -16.72 13.12
N GLU A 79 4.15 -15.72 12.51
CA GLU A 79 4.91 -15.93 11.28
C GLU A 79 5.82 -17.12 11.54
N ASN A 80 5.86 -18.05 10.60
CA ASN A 80 6.79 -19.15 10.73
C ASN A 80 8.20 -18.55 10.85
N ASP A 81 8.83 -18.72 12.00
CA ASP A 81 10.14 -18.13 12.30
C ASP A 81 11.19 -18.43 11.22
N TYR A 82 11.00 -19.55 10.54
CA TYR A 82 11.84 -19.97 9.42
C TYR A 82 11.85 -18.99 8.26
N PHE A 83 10.73 -18.32 7.99
CA PHE A 83 10.57 -17.41 6.85
C PHE A 83 10.46 -15.95 7.26
N SER A 84 10.38 -15.67 8.55
CA SER A 84 10.06 -14.32 9.05
C SER A 84 11.02 -13.26 8.52
N SER A 85 12.31 -13.53 8.48
CA SER A 85 13.33 -12.59 7.95
C SER A 85 13.18 -12.33 6.44
N ALA A 86 12.66 -13.30 5.68
CA ALA A 86 12.48 -13.17 4.24
C ALA A 86 11.17 -12.45 3.86
N VAL A 87 10.10 -12.64 4.63
CA VAL A 87 8.74 -12.19 4.26
C VAL A 87 8.21 -11.04 5.10
N CYS A 88 8.76 -10.82 6.30
CA CYS A 88 8.31 -9.79 7.24
C CYS A 88 9.07 -8.47 7.07
N LEU A 89 8.64 -7.44 7.82
CA LEU A 89 9.39 -6.19 7.93
C LEU A 89 10.69 -6.40 8.70
N ASN A 90 11.75 -5.76 8.26
CA ASN A 90 12.95 -5.61 9.08
C ASN A 90 12.71 -4.53 10.18
N ASP A 91 13.66 -4.35 11.08
CA ASP A 91 13.48 -3.41 12.20
C ASP A 91 13.33 -1.95 11.73
N ARG A 92 14.01 -1.57 10.65
CA ARG A 92 13.83 -0.25 10.04
C ARG A 92 12.42 -0.08 9.48
N GLY A 93 11.87 -1.09 8.81
CA GLY A 93 10.50 -1.09 8.32
C GLY A 93 9.46 -1.00 9.43
N LYS A 94 9.69 -1.66 10.56
CA LYS A 94 8.82 -1.52 11.75
C LYS A 94 8.83 -0.08 12.29
N VAL A 95 10.01 0.53 12.37
CA VAL A 95 10.16 1.95 12.78
C VAL A 95 9.49 2.87 11.75
N GLN A 96 9.73 2.65 10.45
CA GLN A 96 9.09 3.41 9.37
C GLN A 96 7.57 3.36 9.49
N ALA A 97 6.99 2.19 9.67
CA ALA A 97 5.54 2.01 9.81
C ALA A 97 4.98 2.74 11.05
N LYS A 98 5.66 2.68 12.19
CA LYS A 98 5.27 3.41 13.41
C LYS A 98 5.32 4.93 13.20
N VAL A 99 6.35 5.45 12.56
CA VAL A 99 6.46 6.87 12.23
C VAL A 99 5.33 7.31 11.30
N MET A 100 4.98 6.48 10.30
CA MET A 100 3.83 6.75 9.45
C MET A 100 2.53 6.83 10.26
N ALA A 101 2.31 5.90 11.20
CA ALA A 101 1.14 5.90 12.08
C ALA A 101 1.03 7.21 12.90
N GLU A 102 2.14 7.65 13.50
CA GLU A 102 2.18 8.89 14.28
C GLU A 102 1.84 10.11 13.41
N HIS A 103 2.36 10.17 12.19
CA HIS A 103 2.04 11.26 11.27
C HIS A 103 0.58 11.27 10.85
N LEU A 104 0.03 10.10 10.45
CA LEU A 104 -1.36 9.99 10.07
C LEU A 104 -2.31 10.36 11.23
N LYS A 105 -1.96 9.94 12.45
CA LYS A 105 -2.68 10.34 13.67
C LYS A 105 -2.61 11.84 13.91
N HIS A 106 -1.42 12.43 13.79
CA HIS A 106 -1.22 13.87 14.00
C HIS A 106 -2.07 14.74 13.08
N ILE A 107 -2.21 14.35 11.81
CA ILE A 107 -3.05 15.05 10.84
C ILE A 107 -4.52 14.63 10.89
N ASN A 108 -4.91 13.79 11.85
CA ASN A 108 -6.27 13.25 11.98
C ASN A 108 -6.79 12.58 10.70
N PHE A 109 -5.92 11.80 10.05
CA PHE A 109 -6.24 11.07 8.82
C PHE A 109 -7.36 10.05 9.05
N LYS A 110 -8.38 10.07 8.21
CA LYS A 110 -9.57 9.23 8.38
C LYS A 110 -9.50 7.94 7.56
N VAL A 111 -9.46 6.81 8.25
CA VAL A 111 -9.49 5.47 7.67
C VAL A 111 -10.88 4.86 7.93
N GLY A 112 -11.48 4.28 6.90
CA GLY A 112 -12.80 3.66 6.97
C GLY A 112 -12.77 2.15 6.84
N TYR A 113 -11.84 1.62 6.04
CA TYR A 113 -11.69 0.20 5.79
C TYR A 113 -10.23 -0.10 5.42
N VAL A 114 -9.71 -1.22 5.88
CA VAL A 114 -8.34 -1.66 5.59
C VAL A 114 -8.36 -3.08 5.06
N MET A 115 -7.83 -3.29 3.86
CA MET A 115 -7.58 -4.62 3.30
C MET A 115 -6.08 -4.87 3.22
N SER A 116 -5.65 -6.08 3.54
CA SER A 116 -4.24 -6.46 3.47
C SER A 116 -3.99 -7.61 2.50
N SER A 117 -2.80 -7.64 1.91
CA SER A 117 -2.23 -8.86 1.36
C SER A 117 -2.01 -9.88 2.49
N THR A 118 -2.05 -11.16 2.17
CA THR A 118 -1.72 -12.24 3.13
C THR A 118 -0.24 -12.32 3.48
N SER A 119 0.65 -11.61 2.79
CA SER A 119 2.07 -11.63 3.13
C SER A 119 2.36 -10.92 4.45
N CYS A 120 3.31 -11.45 5.23
CA CYS A 120 3.69 -10.94 6.54
C CYS A 120 3.95 -9.43 6.54
N ARG A 121 4.81 -8.92 5.66
CA ARG A 121 5.16 -7.49 5.65
C ARG A 121 3.98 -6.57 5.36
N ALA A 122 3.03 -7.00 4.54
CA ALA A 122 1.83 -6.20 4.26
C ALA A 122 0.90 -6.18 5.49
N ARG A 123 0.70 -7.33 6.15
CA ARG A 123 -0.08 -7.42 7.39
C ARG A 123 0.56 -6.61 8.52
N GLN A 124 1.89 -6.71 8.68
CA GLN A 124 2.62 -5.91 9.67
C GLN A 124 2.52 -4.41 9.38
N THR A 125 2.61 -4.00 8.11
CA THR A 125 2.41 -2.60 7.73
C THR A 125 0.99 -2.14 8.08
N ALA A 126 -0.05 -2.93 7.73
CA ALA A 126 -1.43 -2.60 8.07
C ALA A 126 -1.64 -2.48 9.59
N ASN A 127 -1.11 -3.43 10.36
CA ASN A 127 -1.22 -3.40 11.82
C ASN A 127 -0.51 -2.19 12.45
N LEU A 128 0.72 -1.91 12.02
CA LEU A 128 1.53 -0.85 12.62
C LEU A 128 1.07 0.55 12.21
N VAL A 129 0.60 0.72 10.96
CA VAL A 129 0.22 2.04 10.43
C VAL A 129 -1.24 2.36 10.73
N PHE A 130 -2.15 1.40 10.58
CA PHE A 130 -3.59 1.61 10.62
C PHE A 130 -4.29 0.93 11.81
N GLY A 131 -3.54 0.25 12.67
CA GLY A 131 -4.06 -0.44 13.84
C GLY A 131 -4.69 -1.81 13.56
N GLY A 132 -4.60 -2.31 12.33
CA GLY A 132 -5.15 -3.59 11.90
C GLY A 132 -5.63 -3.58 10.46
N PHE A 133 -6.36 -4.63 10.11
CA PHE A 133 -7.07 -4.75 8.84
C PHE A 133 -8.40 -5.49 9.05
N ASP A 134 -9.38 -5.14 8.22
CA ASP A 134 -10.72 -5.74 8.24
C ASP A 134 -10.75 -7.07 7.47
N GLU A 135 -9.97 -7.16 6.39
CA GLU A 135 -9.92 -8.34 5.54
C GLU A 135 -8.53 -8.51 4.91
N MET A 136 -8.18 -9.76 4.58
CA MET A 136 -6.97 -10.05 3.79
C MET A 136 -7.30 -10.90 2.56
N LYS A 137 -6.53 -10.68 1.48
CA LYS A 137 -6.71 -11.37 0.20
C LYS A 137 -5.37 -11.86 -0.36
N THR A 138 -5.30 -13.15 -0.69
CA THR A 138 -4.11 -13.76 -1.30
C THR A 138 -3.79 -13.18 -2.69
N ILE A 139 -4.81 -12.76 -3.44
CA ILE A 139 -4.60 -12.16 -4.76
C ILE A 139 -3.77 -10.86 -4.71
N LEU A 140 -3.67 -10.23 -3.55
CA LEU A 140 -2.85 -9.04 -3.30
C LEU A 140 -1.37 -9.35 -3.07
N VAL A 141 -0.96 -10.61 -2.99
CA VAL A 141 0.46 -11.00 -2.97
C VAL A 141 1.06 -10.68 -4.34
N HIS A 142 2.31 -10.20 -4.38
CA HIS A 142 2.98 -9.91 -5.65
C HIS A 142 3.19 -11.18 -6.48
N LYS A 143 3.69 -11.04 -7.72
CA LYS A 143 3.89 -12.15 -8.66
C LYS A 143 4.52 -13.37 -7.96
N GLY A 144 3.65 -14.31 -7.61
CA GLY A 144 4.02 -15.62 -7.12
C GLY A 144 3.86 -16.66 -8.24
N PRO A 145 4.08 -17.93 -7.95
CA PRO A 145 3.85 -19.05 -8.88
C PRO A 145 2.34 -19.26 -9.06
N TYR A 146 1.64 -18.23 -9.53
CA TYR A 146 0.21 -18.34 -9.84
C TYR A 146 0.05 -19.09 -11.16
N LYS A 147 -0.78 -20.10 -11.17
CA LYS A 147 -1.19 -20.84 -12.37
C LYS A 147 -2.06 -19.99 -13.31
N GLU A 148 -2.50 -18.81 -12.87
CA GLU A 148 -3.39 -17.98 -13.64
C GLU A 148 -2.64 -17.11 -14.63
N ASN A 149 -3.24 -16.98 -15.82
CA ASN A 149 -2.83 -16.03 -16.85
C ASN A 149 -2.89 -14.60 -16.28
N GLU A 150 -1.89 -13.78 -16.59
CA GLU A 150 -1.75 -12.41 -16.10
C GLU A 150 -2.98 -11.55 -16.40
N LYS A 151 -3.57 -11.66 -17.60
CA LYS A 151 -4.79 -10.93 -17.99
C LYS A 151 -5.97 -11.26 -17.06
N LYS A 152 -6.15 -12.53 -16.73
CA LYS A 152 -7.21 -12.99 -15.82
C LYS A 152 -6.99 -12.49 -14.40
N ARG A 153 -5.73 -12.46 -13.95
CA ARG A 153 -5.37 -11.92 -12.66
C ARG A 153 -5.64 -10.41 -12.57
N ILE A 154 -5.28 -9.64 -13.60
CA ILE A 154 -5.55 -8.20 -13.68
C ILE A 154 -7.05 -7.93 -13.58
N GLU A 155 -7.88 -8.70 -14.29
CA GLU A 155 -9.34 -8.58 -14.23
C GLU A 155 -9.88 -8.85 -12.83
N LYS A 156 -9.41 -9.90 -12.16
CA LYS A 156 -9.78 -10.21 -10.78
C LYS A 156 -9.37 -9.08 -9.81
N LEU A 157 -8.16 -8.54 -9.96
CA LEU A 157 -7.70 -7.40 -9.16
C LEU A 157 -8.57 -6.16 -9.41
N LYS A 158 -8.86 -5.85 -10.67
CA LYS A 158 -9.77 -4.76 -11.03
C LYS A 158 -11.14 -4.92 -10.36
N ASN A 159 -11.73 -6.11 -10.44
CA ASN A 159 -13.02 -6.39 -9.82
C ASN A 159 -12.96 -6.28 -8.28
N LEU A 160 -11.86 -6.73 -7.66
CA LEU A 160 -11.62 -6.56 -6.23
C LEU A 160 -11.60 -5.06 -5.86
N TYR A 161 -10.83 -4.24 -6.58
CA TYR A 161 -10.77 -2.79 -6.29
C TYR A 161 -12.10 -2.08 -6.54
N LEU A 162 -12.86 -2.50 -7.55
CA LEU A 162 -14.20 -1.99 -7.80
C LEU A 162 -15.20 -2.37 -6.69
N SER A 163 -15.01 -3.51 -6.02
CA SER A 163 -15.86 -3.94 -4.91
C SER A 163 -15.52 -3.29 -3.56
N LEU A 164 -14.32 -2.69 -3.43
CA LEU A 164 -13.92 -2.05 -2.17
C LEU A 164 -14.92 -0.96 -1.76
N PRO A 165 -15.23 -0.82 -0.46
CA PRO A 165 -16.14 0.21 0.00
C PRO A 165 -15.53 1.60 -0.18
N ILE A 166 -16.35 2.56 -0.62
CA ILE A 166 -16.01 3.99 -0.60
C ILE A 166 -16.87 4.62 0.49
N ILE A 167 -16.22 5.08 1.54
CA ILE A 167 -16.87 5.62 2.73
C ILE A 167 -16.70 7.15 2.71
N ASN A 168 -17.82 7.87 2.78
CA ASN A 168 -17.77 9.33 2.78
C ASN A 168 -16.94 9.87 3.96
N GLY A 169 -16.04 10.81 3.69
CA GLY A 169 -15.17 11.41 4.69
C GLY A 169 -14.04 10.51 5.22
N LYS A 170 -13.88 9.30 4.66
CA LYS A 170 -12.83 8.35 5.05
C LYS A 170 -12.21 7.70 3.82
N ASN A 171 -10.99 7.20 3.95
CA ASN A 171 -10.31 6.48 2.88
C ASN A 171 -10.35 4.97 3.12
N THR A 172 -10.35 4.22 2.04
CA THR A 172 -10.14 2.78 2.03
C THR A 172 -8.66 2.50 1.77
N ILE A 173 -8.06 1.65 2.58
CA ILE A 173 -6.64 1.32 2.51
C ILE A 173 -6.48 -0.08 1.94
N VAL A 174 -5.51 -0.25 1.05
CA VAL A 174 -5.01 -1.56 0.61
C VAL A 174 -3.53 -1.63 0.94
N SER A 175 -3.15 -2.46 1.90
CA SER A 175 -1.74 -2.71 2.24
C SER A 175 -1.24 -3.92 1.46
N ALA A 176 -0.36 -3.71 0.49
CA ALA A 176 0.08 -4.77 -0.41
C ALA A 176 1.47 -4.51 -1.02
N HIS A 177 1.63 -4.68 -2.32
CA HIS A 177 2.92 -4.66 -3.00
C HIS A 177 2.87 -3.78 -4.25
N ASN A 178 4.03 -3.30 -4.67
CA ASN A 178 4.19 -2.42 -5.83
C ASN A 178 3.56 -2.98 -7.12
N SER A 179 3.71 -4.28 -7.36
CA SER A 179 3.26 -4.94 -8.60
C SER A 179 1.78 -5.33 -8.63
N VAL A 180 1.00 -5.00 -7.60
CA VAL A 180 -0.44 -5.33 -7.53
C VAL A 180 -1.25 -4.37 -8.40
N VAL A 181 -0.94 -3.09 -8.32
CA VAL A 181 -1.59 -2.09 -9.18
C VAL A 181 -0.98 -2.19 -10.58
N ASN A 182 -1.84 -2.46 -11.58
CA ASN A 182 -1.45 -2.66 -12.96
C ASN A 182 -2.25 -1.73 -13.87
N LYS A 183 -1.63 -1.22 -14.93
CA LYS A 183 -2.26 -0.33 -15.90
C LYS A 183 -3.59 -0.88 -16.48
N GLY A 184 -3.68 -2.19 -16.67
CA GLY A 184 -4.89 -2.85 -17.19
C GLY A 184 -6.10 -2.79 -16.27
N MET A 185 -5.94 -2.33 -15.01
CA MET A 185 -7.06 -2.12 -14.08
C MET A 185 -7.79 -0.80 -14.37
N PHE A 186 -7.15 0.14 -15.03
CA PHE A 186 -7.66 1.50 -15.24
C PHE A 186 -8.16 1.68 -16.67
N ILE A 187 -9.10 2.59 -16.81
CA ILE A 187 -9.52 3.07 -18.14
C ILE A 187 -8.70 4.30 -18.44
N ASN A 188 -7.88 4.18 -19.45
CA ASN A 188 -6.97 5.24 -19.86
C ASN A 188 -7.24 5.63 -21.29
N ASP A 189 -7.43 6.90 -21.46
CA ASP A 189 -7.62 7.52 -22.77
C ASP A 189 -6.36 8.25 -23.25
N THR A 190 -5.23 8.16 -22.52
CA THR A 190 -4.00 8.89 -22.87
C THR A 190 -2.75 8.02 -22.81
N SER A 191 -1.92 8.14 -23.85
CA SER A 191 -0.57 7.56 -23.93
C SER A 191 0.36 8.03 -22.79
N GLU A 192 0.12 9.21 -22.25
CA GLU A 192 0.87 9.78 -21.12
C GLU A 192 0.70 8.95 -19.84
N PHE A 193 -0.52 8.53 -19.53
CA PHE A 193 -0.77 7.67 -18.37
C PHE A 193 -0.07 6.30 -18.52
N GLU A 194 -0.13 5.71 -19.72
CA GLU A 194 0.53 4.42 -19.96
C GLU A 194 2.05 4.49 -19.74
N ASN A 195 2.68 5.57 -20.16
CA ASN A 195 4.11 5.80 -19.96
C ASN A 195 4.43 6.03 -18.50
N LYS A 196 3.69 6.88 -17.80
CA LYS A 196 3.84 7.10 -16.36
C LYS A 196 3.69 5.81 -15.55
N MET A 197 2.71 4.97 -15.87
CA MET A 197 2.51 3.69 -15.17
C MET A 197 3.60 2.64 -15.41
N LYS A 198 4.35 2.72 -16.53
CA LYS A 198 5.52 1.85 -16.75
C LYS A 198 6.69 2.21 -15.84
N GLU A 199 6.83 3.48 -15.51
CA GLU A 199 7.93 4.03 -14.72
C GLU A 199 7.63 4.07 -13.21
N LEU A 200 6.35 3.96 -12.83
CA LEU A 200 5.91 4.09 -11.45
C LEU A 200 6.26 2.84 -10.63
N SER A 201 7.34 2.96 -9.90
CA SER A 201 7.68 2.07 -8.80
C SER A 201 7.48 2.81 -7.48
N LEU A 202 6.56 2.32 -6.64
CA LEU A 202 6.42 2.86 -5.29
C LEU A 202 7.66 2.52 -4.46
N GLU A 203 8.17 3.50 -3.74
CA GLU A 203 9.09 3.24 -2.64
C GLU A 203 8.38 2.50 -1.51
N GLU A 204 9.13 1.80 -0.65
CA GLU A 204 8.61 1.12 0.51
C GLU A 204 7.91 2.12 1.45
N GLY A 205 6.65 1.86 1.78
CA GLY A 205 5.78 2.81 2.48
C GLY A 205 5.10 3.86 1.59
N GLY A 206 5.40 3.89 0.28
CA GLY A 206 4.71 4.74 -0.68
C GLY A 206 3.30 4.25 -1.02
N PHE A 207 2.49 5.10 -1.66
CA PHE A 207 1.13 4.72 -2.02
C PHE A 207 0.65 5.37 -3.32
N PHE A 208 -0.33 4.71 -3.97
CA PHE A 208 -1.14 5.27 -5.06
C PHE A 208 -2.47 5.77 -4.52
N VAL A 209 -2.97 6.84 -5.12
CA VAL A 209 -4.34 7.35 -4.91
C VAL A 209 -5.19 6.87 -6.06
N ILE A 210 -6.24 6.13 -5.76
CA ILE A 210 -7.15 5.55 -6.74
C ILE A 210 -8.56 6.07 -6.46
N SER A 211 -9.20 6.65 -7.45
CA SER A 211 -10.61 7.02 -7.38
C SER A 211 -11.49 5.99 -8.07
N LYS A 212 -12.72 5.89 -7.60
CA LYS A 212 -13.78 5.09 -8.23
C LYS A 212 -14.90 6.00 -8.70
N LYS A 213 -15.12 6.06 -10.02
CA LYS A 213 -16.16 6.90 -10.61
C LYS A 213 -16.88 6.14 -11.71
N ASN A 214 -18.22 6.12 -11.67
CA ASN A 214 -19.08 5.45 -12.66
C ASN A 214 -18.69 3.99 -12.92
N GLY A 215 -18.40 3.22 -11.87
CA GLY A 215 -17.99 1.82 -11.99
C GLY A 215 -16.59 1.60 -12.59
N LYS A 216 -15.76 2.64 -12.66
CA LYS A 216 -14.42 2.60 -13.25
C LYS A 216 -13.37 3.10 -12.25
N LEU A 217 -12.17 2.48 -12.29
CA LEU A 217 -10.99 2.95 -11.55
C LEU A 217 -10.26 4.03 -12.36
N ARG A 218 -9.78 5.04 -11.64
CA ARG A 218 -8.98 6.16 -12.18
C ARG A 218 -7.85 6.49 -11.24
#